data_d0f34830c7ad1a789c9e0630ea9898dc
#
_entry.id   d0f34830c7ad1a789c9e0630ea9898dc
#
_cell.length_a   1.000
_cell.length_b   1.000
_cell.length_c   1.000
_cell.angle_alpha   90.00
_cell.angle_beta   90.00
_cell.angle_gamma   90.00
#
_symmetry.space_group_name_H-M   'P 1'
#
loop_
_entity.id
_entity.type
_entity.pdbx_description
1 polymer ?
#
loop_
_entity_poly.entity_id
_entity_poly.type
_entity_poly.pdbx_seq_one_letter_code
_entity_poly.pdbx_strand_id
1 'polypeptide(L)'
;MNMRKLTASLTAIACAVCATSSLTVFPEEQSEKTVKIMSLGDSITDGYWTSGGYRKYLYHELEKQGYSNIDMVGPKGSETESFSYNGENITYDGNYAGYSGYAIQYMTGTETRQGILETIQEDYGDGKNMIEAYDPDVVLLQIGTNDILSNYNTGITDRLENLITTILASMDGKDDMLYVSTIPDINIAERYDWLWSYGIDYNADPEGFTNAVQGSIDAYNNSIRELVAEKQAKGERVAFGDIHSVVDQNTDLYDGVHPNEAGYEKMGMYWANLLNTTYLNGNVTIPEPTQDSSENVTESTQDSSENMTESTQDSSENVTESTQDSSENVTESTQESSEEVPVPAFIKGDISLNGIVDLQDIILLQKYLIGKEHINETAFLSSDINDDGIVNIYDFVLLKKMVLKSSN
;
A
#
# COMPACT_ATOMS: atom_id res chain seq x y z
N MET A 1 -95.28 -32.38 49.38
CA MET A 1 -95.01 -33.58 48.57
C MET A 1 -94.88 -33.14 47.12
N ASN A 2 -93.78 -33.50 46.44
CA ASN A 2 -93.41 -33.24 45.10
C ASN A 2 -92.78 -31.85 44.77
N MET A 3 -91.49 -31.89 44.87
CA MET A 3 -90.57 -30.88 44.31
C MET A 3 -90.51 -30.94 42.78
N ARG A 4 -90.73 -29.86 42.10
CA ARG A 4 -90.40 -29.68 40.71
C ARG A 4 -89.05 -28.94 40.58
N LYS A 5 -88.13 -29.61 40.01
CA LYS A 5 -86.76 -29.03 39.69
C LYS A 5 -86.89 -28.05 38.55
N LEU A 6 -86.43 -26.83 38.75
CA LEU A 6 -86.24 -25.82 37.75
C LEU A 6 -84.79 -25.87 37.28
N THR A 7 -84.58 -26.29 36.07
CA THR A 7 -83.24 -26.25 35.43
C THR A 7 -83.08 -24.91 34.75
N ALA A 8 -82.14 -24.09 35.22
CA ALA A 8 -81.72 -22.88 34.57
C ALA A 8 -80.55 -23.20 33.60
N SER A 9 -80.81 -22.93 32.37
CA SER A 9 -79.77 -23.04 31.32
C SER A 9 -78.87 -21.79 31.31
N LEU A 10 -77.63 -21.93 31.69
CA LEU A 10 -76.62 -20.86 31.57
C LEU A 10 -75.95 -21.02 30.18
N THR A 11 -76.23 -20.08 29.32
CA THR A 11 -75.49 -19.96 28.04
C THR A 11 -74.21 -19.20 28.30
N ALA A 12 -73.06 -19.87 28.30
CA ALA A 12 -71.75 -19.25 28.37
C ALA A 12 -71.35 -18.78 27.02
N ILE A 13 -71.22 -17.47 26.82
CA ILE A 13 -70.57 -16.84 25.64
C ILE A 13 -69.07 -16.88 25.86
N ALA A 14 -68.38 -17.79 25.18
CA ALA A 14 -66.93 -17.82 25.16
C ALA A 14 -66.39 -16.73 24.17
N CYS A 15 -65.91 -15.61 24.69
CA CYS A 15 -65.10 -14.68 23.92
C CYS A 15 -63.70 -15.32 23.72
N ALA A 16 -63.46 -15.80 22.54
CA ALA A 16 -62.13 -16.20 22.10
C ALA A 16 -61.29 -14.90 21.83
N VAL A 17 -60.48 -14.52 22.78
CA VAL A 17 -59.43 -13.51 22.56
C VAL A 17 -58.31 -14.21 21.82
N CYS A 18 -58.24 -14.04 20.48
CA CYS A 18 -57.06 -14.36 19.70
C CYS A 18 -55.95 -13.39 20.10
N ALA A 19 -55.08 -13.77 21.03
CA ALA A 19 -53.80 -13.14 21.22
C ALA A 19 -52.90 -13.51 20.03
N THR A 20 -52.82 -12.65 19.02
CA THR A 20 -51.76 -12.71 18.01
C THR A 20 -50.50 -12.25 18.70
N SER A 21 -49.74 -13.19 19.23
CA SER A 21 -48.34 -12.97 19.57
C SER A 21 -47.58 -12.77 18.23
N SER A 22 -47.35 -11.51 17.85
CA SER A 22 -46.36 -11.18 16.87
C SER A 22 -45.01 -11.64 17.45
N LEU A 23 -44.51 -12.76 16.98
CA LEU A 23 -43.11 -13.10 17.11
C LEU A 23 -42.35 -12.00 16.37
N THR A 24 -41.80 -11.04 17.11
CA THR A 24 -40.71 -10.23 16.63
C THR A 24 -39.53 -11.17 16.41
N VAL A 25 -39.37 -11.64 15.19
CA VAL A 25 -38.10 -12.24 14.74
C VAL A 25 -37.12 -11.08 14.79
N PHE A 26 -36.34 -11.01 15.87
CA PHE A 26 -35.12 -10.21 15.85
C PHE A 26 -34.26 -10.81 14.71
N PRO A 27 -33.72 -10.00 13.79
CA PRO A 27 -32.72 -10.54 12.86
C PRO A 27 -31.63 -11.19 13.73
N GLU A 28 -31.35 -12.44 13.46
CA GLU A 28 -30.17 -13.13 13.99
C GLU A 28 -29.01 -12.20 13.66
N GLU A 29 -28.36 -11.67 14.69
CA GLU A 29 -27.14 -10.89 14.55
C GLU A 29 -26.17 -11.86 13.87
N GLN A 30 -25.99 -11.75 12.54
CA GLN A 30 -24.93 -12.45 11.87
C GLN A 30 -23.65 -11.96 12.51
N SER A 31 -23.02 -12.82 13.31
CA SER A 31 -21.67 -12.52 13.79
C SER A 31 -20.83 -12.26 12.53
N GLU A 32 -20.38 -11.03 12.38
CA GLU A 32 -19.47 -10.69 11.29
C GLU A 32 -18.29 -11.65 11.33
N LYS A 33 -17.94 -12.24 10.18
CA LYS A 33 -16.80 -13.15 10.09
C LYS A 33 -15.55 -12.42 10.59
N THR A 34 -14.81 -13.03 11.49
CA THR A 34 -13.51 -12.51 11.92
C THR A 34 -12.57 -12.44 10.70
N VAL A 35 -11.89 -11.34 10.53
CA VAL A 35 -10.89 -11.12 9.48
C VAL A 35 -9.51 -11.21 10.09
N LYS A 36 -8.74 -12.20 9.66
CA LYS A 36 -7.36 -12.43 10.09
C LYS A 36 -6.37 -11.67 9.23
N ILE A 37 -5.57 -10.81 9.84
CA ILE A 37 -4.57 -9.98 9.15
C ILE A 37 -3.16 -10.35 9.62
N MET A 38 -2.30 -10.75 8.71
CA MET A 38 -0.87 -10.98 8.97
C MET A 38 -0.04 -9.82 8.43
N SER A 39 0.65 -9.10 9.31
CA SER A 39 1.71 -8.17 8.93
C SER A 39 3.02 -8.92 8.78
N LEU A 40 3.53 -9.05 7.55
CA LEU A 40 4.72 -9.84 7.19
C LEU A 40 5.82 -8.93 6.62
N GLY A 41 7.04 -9.04 7.12
CA GLY A 41 8.15 -8.25 6.59
C GLY A 41 9.41 -8.24 7.45
N ASP A 42 10.19 -7.17 7.31
CA ASP A 42 11.47 -6.98 7.98
C ASP A 42 11.39 -6.19 9.30
N SER A 43 12.43 -5.44 9.65
CA SER A 43 12.51 -4.61 10.87
C SER A 43 11.46 -3.50 10.92
N ILE A 44 11.01 -2.98 9.78
CA ILE A 44 9.96 -1.98 9.72
C ILE A 44 8.62 -2.60 10.17
N THR A 45 8.33 -3.80 9.71
CA THR A 45 7.17 -4.57 10.18
C THR A 45 7.33 -5.05 11.62
N ASP A 46 8.54 -5.40 12.05
CA ASP A 46 8.84 -5.76 13.46
C ASP A 46 8.61 -4.58 14.43
N GLY A 47 8.71 -3.33 13.94
CA GLY A 47 8.57 -2.12 14.74
C GLY A 47 9.88 -1.74 15.44
N TYR A 48 11.00 -1.85 14.74
CA TYR A 48 12.32 -1.52 15.28
C TYR A 48 12.35 -0.08 15.80
N TRP A 49 12.91 0.15 16.96
CA TRP A 49 12.88 1.37 17.77
C TRP A 49 11.50 1.80 18.31
N THR A 50 10.40 1.27 17.80
CA THR A 50 9.04 1.70 18.15
C THR A 50 8.16 0.49 18.35
N SER A 51 7.96 0.08 19.61
CA SER A 51 7.14 -1.09 19.94
C SER A 51 5.78 -1.05 19.24
N GLY A 52 5.41 -2.14 18.59
CA GLY A 52 4.18 -2.26 17.82
C GLY A 52 4.26 -1.69 16.39
N GLY A 53 5.25 -0.81 16.09
CA GLY A 53 5.41 -0.22 14.76
C GLY A 53 4.12 0.38 14.21
N TYR A 54 3.86 0.21 12.90
CA TYR A 54 2.63 0.66 12.26
C TYR A 54 1.40 -0.17 12.66
N ARG A 55 1.58 -1.40 13.15
CA ARG A 55 0.52 -2.38 13.45
C ARG A 55 -0.41 -1.89 14.56
N LYS A 56 0.11 -1.21 15.60
CA LYS A 56 -0.69 -0.61 16.67
C LYS A 56 -1.63 0.49 16.15
N TYR A 57 -1.17 1.30 15.20
CA TYR A 57 -1.98 2.34 14.57
C TYR A 57 -2.97 1.78 13.56
N LEU A 58 -2.56 0.77 12.79
CA LEU A 58 -3.45 0.02 11.90
C LEU A 58 -4.65 -0.55 12.66
N TYR A 59 -4.38 -1.31 13.72
CA TYR A 59 -5.44 -1.92 14.53
C TYR A 59 -6.38 -0.87 15.15
N HIS A 60 -5.79 0.14 15.79
CA HIS A 60 -6.57 1.23 16.40
C HIS A 60 -7.42 1.99 15.38
N GLU A 61 -6.90 2.27 14.21
CA GLU A 61 -7.65 2.98 13.17
C GLU A 61 -8.79 2.13 12.60
N LEU A 62 -8.58 0.83 12.42
CA LEU A 62 -9.65 -0.09 12.03
C LEU A 62 -10.77 -0.14 13.08
N GLU A 63 -10.43 -0.19 14.38
CA GLU A 63 -11.44 -0.10 15.45
C GLU A 63 -12.22 1.23 15.39
N LYS A 64 -11.53 2.37 15.18
CA LYS A 64 -12.19 3.69 15.00
C LYS A 64 -13.13 3.72 13.79
N GLN A 65 -12.81 3.00 12.74
CA GLN A 65 -13.65 2.86 11.56
C GLN A 65 -14.82 1.90 11.76
N GLY A 66 -14.89 1.23 12.93
CA GLY A 66 -16.01 0.39 13.35
C GLY A 66 -15.79 -1.11 13.18
N TYR A 67 -14.59 -1.55 12.78
CA TYR A 67 -14.26 -2.96 12.65
C TYR A 67 -13.88 -3.56 14.01
N SER A 68 -14.76 -4.36 14.60
CA SER A 68 -14.53 -5.04 15.88
C SER A 68 -14.18 -6.53 15.73
N ASN A 69 -14.09 -7.01 14.50
CA ASN A 69 -13.91 -8.41 14.13
C ASN A 69 -12.52 -8.67 13.50
N ILE A 70 -11.54 -7.84 13.82
CA ILE A 70 -10.16 -7.99 13.34
C ILE A 70 -9.38 -8.86 14.32
N ASP A 71 -8.63 -9.81 13.77
CA ASP A 71 -7.70 -10.72 14.46
C ASP A 71 -6.32 -10.60 13.79
N MET A 72 -5.35 -10.00 14.48
CA MET A 72 -4.00 -9.94 13.97
C MET A 72 -3.32 -11.28 14.21
N VAL A 73 -2.71 -11.88 13.18
CA VAL A 73 -2.14 -13.23 13.29
C VAL A 73 -0.66 -13.26 12.93
N GLY A 74 0.05 -14.22 13.51
CA GLY A 74 1.47 -14.44 13.25
C GLY A 74 2.21 -15.06 14.42
N PRO A 75 3.47 -15.52 14.24
CA PRO A 75 4.23 -16.25 15.24
C PRO A 75 4.83 -15.38 16.35
N LYS A 76 4.71 -14.07 16.25
CA LYS A 76 5.29 -13.10 17.19
C LYS A 76 4.20 -12.20 17.78
N GLY A 77 4.51 -11.50 18.87
CA GLY A 77 3.59 -10.61 19.57
C GLY A 77 2.68 -11.32 20.56
N SER A 78 1.59 -10.68 20.92
CA SER A 78 0.55 -11.22 21.83
C SER A 78 -0.80 -10.60 21.49
N GLU A 79 -1.88 -11.35 21.78
CA GLU A 79 -3.27 -10.91 21.57
C GLU A 79 -3.65 -9.62 22.31
N THR A 80 -2.85 -9.21 23.29
CA THR A 80 -3.12 -8.00 24.08
C THR A 80 -1.84 -7.25 24.36
N GLU A 81 -1.63 -6.19 23.61
CA GLU A 81 -0.58 -5.19 23.83
C GLU A 81 -1.21 -3.82 24.04
N SER A 82 -0.43 -2.83 24.47
CA SER A 82 -0.95 -1.48 24.64
C SER A 82 0.10 -0.41 24.35
N PHE A 83 -0.37 0.77 23.95
CA PHE A 83 0.47 1.95 23.74
C PHE A 83 -0.27 3.21 24.20
N SER A 84 0.49 4.28 24.49
CA SER A 84 -0.09 5.58 24.82
C SER A 84 -0.26 6.39 23.55
N TYR A 85 -1.49 6.85 23.29
CA TYR A 85 -1.81 7.66 22.11
C TYR A 85 -2.78 8.77 22.51
N ASN A 86 -2.42 10.03 22.20
CA ASN A 86 -3.22 11.22 22.55
C ASN A 86 -3.61 11.31 24.04
N GLY A 87 -2.77 10.76 24.95
CA GLY A 87 -3.01 10.77 26.39
C GLY A 87 -3.91 9.63 26.89
N GLU A 88 -4.33 8.74 26.03
CA GLU A 88 -5.08 7.53 26.35
C GLU A 88 -4.20 6.29 26.27
N ASN A 89 -4.55 5.23 27.00
CA ASN A 89 -3.92 3.93 26.86
C ASN A 89 -4.77 3.06 25.95
N ILE A 90 -4.29 2.82 24.74
CA ILE A 90 -4.97 2.04 23.71
C ILE A 90 -4.46 0.61 23.77
N THR A 91 -5.39 -0.33 23.79
CA THR A 91 -5.11 -1.77 23.72
C THR A 91 -5.28 -2.23 22.26
N TYR A 92 -4.41 -3.11 21.79
CA TYR A 92 -4.48 -3.65 20.44
C TYR A 92 -4.02 -5.12 20.43
N ASP A 93 -4.42 -5.86 19.40
CA ASP A 93 -3.87 -7.17 19.09
C ASP A 93 -2.50 -7.00 18.42
N GLY A 94 -1.46 -7.49 19.07
CA GLY A 94 -0.08 -7.27 18.70
C GLY A 94 0.56 -8.40 17.88
N ASN A 95 -0.20 -9.43 17.45
CA ASN A 95 0.36 -10.57 16.71
C ASN A 95 0.85 -10.16 15.29
N TYR A 96 1.96 -10.78 14.82
CA TYR A 96 2.61 -10.40 13.56
C TYR A 96 3.71 -11.38 13.12
N ALA A 97 4.28 -11.15 11.92
CA ALA A 97 5.37 -11.89 11.32
C ALA A 97 6.48 -10.95 10.77
N GLY A 98 7.00 -10.03 11.61
CA GLY A 98 8.10 -9.13 11.26
C GLY A 98 9.45 -9.64 11.74
N TYR A 99 10.50 -9.59 10.92
CA TYR A 99 11.82 -10.17 11.20
C TYR A 99 12.93 -9.16 10.90
N SER A 100 13.43 -8.51 11.95
CA SER A 100 14.48 -7.50 11.82
C SER A 100 15.73 -8.03 11.14
N GLY A 101 16.21 -7.31 10.10
CA GLY A 101 17.42 -7.66 9.36
C GLY A 101 17.22 -8.67 8.23
N TYR A 102 16.00 -9.19 8.02
CA TYR A 102 15.75 -10.19 6.98
C TYR A 102 15.64 -9.58 5.60
N ALA A 103 16.19 -10.29 4.62
CA ALA A 103 16.01 -10.02 3.18
C ALA A 103 14.77 -10.77 2.64
N ILE A 104 14.45 -10.56 1.38
CA ILE A 104 13.35 -11.29 0.70
C ILE A 104 13.63 -12.79 0.74
N GLN A 105 14.85 -13.18 0.43
CA GLN A 105 15.35 -14.57 0.42
C GLN A 105 16.69 -14.63 1.13
N TYR A 106 17.06 -15.79 1.68
CA TYR A 106 18.37 -16.02 2.27
C TYR A 106 19.48 -15.58 1.31
N MET A 107 20.33 -14.69 1.76
CA MET A 107 21.43 -14.17 0.97
C MET A 107 22.78 -14.48 1.59
N THR A 108 23.74 -14.82 0.73
CA THR A 108 25.15 -14.96 1.04
C THR A 108 25.97 -14.06 0.13
N GLY A 109 27.03 -13.49 0.65
CA GLY A 109 27.89 -12.60 -0.13
C GLY A 109 28.77 -11.77 0.79
N THR A 110 28.79 -10.47 0.59
CA THR A 110 29.45 -9.53 1.49
C THR A 110 28.79 -9.48 2.87
N GLU A 111 27.48 -9.69 2.91
CA GLU A 111 26.71 -9.93 4.12
C GLU A 111 25.93 -11.24 4.00
N THR A 112 25.60 -11.83 5.15
CA THR A 112 24.68 -12.96 5.25
C THR A 112 23.42 -12.48 5.96
N ARG A 113 22.26 -12.63 5.31
CA ARG A 113 20.97 -12.31 5.90
C ARG A 113 20.02 -13.50 5.79
N GLN A 114 19.20 -13.69 6.80
CA GLN A 114 18.10 -14.64 6.73
C GLN A 114 17.06 -14.12 5.74
N GLY A 115 16.22 -15.01 5.20
CA GLY A 115 15.19 -14.69 4.23
C GLY A 115 13.79 -14.94 4.75
N ILE A 116 12.86 -14.06 4.36
CA ILE A 116 11.44 -14.28 4.64
C ILE A 116 10.94 -15.52 3.90
N LEU A 117 11.40 -15.75 2.66
CA LEU A 117 10.98 -16.90 1.86
C LEU A 117 11.25 -18.24 2.57
N GLU A 118 12.43 -18.42 3.13
CA GLU A 118 12.76 -19.63 3.87
C GLU A 118 11.99 -19.72 5.19
N THR A 119 11.84 -18.57 5.87
CA THR A 119 11.14 -18.52 7.16
C THR A 119 9.68 -18.88 7.04
N ILE A 120 8.96 -18.40 6.03
CA ILE A 120 7.54 -18.77 5.86
C ILE A 120 7.36 -20.24 5.51
N GLN A 121 8.39 -20.94 5.00
CA GLN A 121 8.36 -22.35 4.62
C GLN A 121 8.77 -23.29 5.78
N GLU A 122 9.19 -22.77 6.93
CA GLU A 122 9.45 -23.59 8.11
C GLU A 122 8.18 -24.30 8.61
N ASP A 123 8.35 -25.37 9.39
CA ASP A 123 7.23 -26.09 10.00
C ASP A 123 6.74 -25.34 11.26
N TYR A 124 5.57 -24.75 11.16
CA TYR A 124 4.87 -24.03 12.25
C TYR A 124 3.88 -24.95 13.00
N GLY A 125 3.98 -26.26 12.79
CA GLY A 125 3.20 -27.30 13.45
C GLY A 125 2.39 -28.13 12.45
N ASP A 126 2.34 -29.43 12.72
CA ASP A 126 1.59 -30.39 11.91
C ASP A 126 1.99 -30.46 10.42
N GLY A 127 3.23 -30.05 10.10
CA GLY A 127 3.77 -29.99 8.73
C GLY A 127 3.21 -28.81 7.93
N LYS A 128 2.63 -27.81 8.58
CA LYS A 128 2.11 -26.59 7.96
C LYS A 128 3.18 -25.51 7.92
N ASN A 129 3.27 -24.81 6.82
CA ASN A 129 4.08 -23.60 6.74
C ASN A 129 3.42 -22.43 7.51
N MET A 130 4.08 -21.27 7.59
CA MET A 130 3.57 -20.14 8.36
C MET A 130 2.17 -19.70 7.91
N ILE A 131 1.96 -19.53 6.61
CA ILE A 131 0.69 -19.04 6.06
C ILE A 131 -0.44 -20.03 6.35
N GLU A 132 -0.21 -21.32 6.13
CA GLU A 132 -1.18 -22.38 6.41
C GLU A 132 -1.48 -22.53 7.91
N ALA A 133 -0.50 -22.28 8.78
CA ALA A 133 -0.64 -22.44 10.23
C ALA A 133 -1.45 -21.30 10.88
N TYR A 134 -1.25 -20.08 10.43
CA TYR A 134 -1.96 -18.90 10.94
C TYR A 134 -3.20 -18.54 10.13
N ASP A 135 -3.35 -19.08 8.91
CA ASP A 135 -4.55 -18.99 8.07
C ASP A 135 -5.08 -17.56 7.93
N PRO A 136 -4.24 -16.59 7.45
CA PRO A 136 -4.67 -15.20 7.31
C PRO A 136 -5.61 -15.02 6.11
N ASP A 137 -6.68 -14.23 6.29
CA ASP A 137 -7.51 -13.73 5.18
C ASP A 137 -6.77 -12.61 4.39
N VAL A 138 -5.89 -11.87 5.07
CA VAL A 138 -5.10 -10.79 4.49
C VAL A 138 -3.64 -10.89 4.92
N VAL A 139 -2.72 -10.81 3.97
CA VAL A 139 -1.28 -10.64 4.24
C VAL A 139 -0.85 -9.25 3.77
N LEU A 140 -0.21 -8.48 4.66
CA LEU A 140 0.42 -7.19 4.36
C LEU A 140 1.93 -7.41 4.27
N LEU A 141 2.45 -7.55 3.05
CA LEU A 141 3.88 -7.80 2.81
C LEU A 141 4.63 -6.50 2.53
N GLN A 142 5.60 -6.17 3.38
CA GLN A 142 6.59 -5.12 3.16
C GLN A 142 7.99 -5.65 3.40
N ILE A 143 8.81 -5.75 2.36
CA ILE A 143 10.14 -6.36 2.39
C ILE A 143 11.04 -5.77 1.29
N GLY A 144 12.36 -5.86 1.46
CA GLY A 144 13.35 -5.46 0.47
C GLY A 144 14.31 -4.37 0.94
N THR A 145 14.02 -3.68 2.05
CA THR A 145 14.91 -2.67 2.63
C THR A 145 16.31 -3.23 2.87
N ASN A 146 16.40 -4.46 3.40
CA ASN A 146 17.69 -5.09 3.67
C ASN A 146 18.42 -5.57 2.41
N ASP A 147 17.69 -5.92 1.35
CA ASP A 147 18.28 -6.19 0.03
C ASP A 147 18.95 -4.92 -0.52
N ILE A 148 18.27 -3.76 -0.42
CA ILE A 148 18.82 -2.46 -0.81
C ILE A 148 20.03 -2.09 0.05
N LEU A 149 19.93 -2.16 1.39
CA LEU A 149 21.03 -1.85 2.30
C LEU A 149 22.30 -2.67 1.99
N SER A 150 22.13 -3.89 1.56
CA SER A 150 23.24 -4.81 1.21
C SER A 150 23.62 -4.77 -0.26
N ASN A 151 23.05 -3.85 -1.06
CA ASN A 151 23.22 -3.79 -2.52
C ASN A 151 22.99 -5.16 -3.20
N TYR A 152 22.01 -5.91 -2.71
CA TYR A 152 21.61 -7.21 -3.26
C TYR A 152 20.47 -7.04 -4.27
N ASN A 153 20.70 -6.13 -5.26
CA ASN A 153 19.66 -5.65 -6.18
C ASN A 153 19.48 -6.58 -7.38
N THR A 154 20.54 -7.29 -7.81
CA THR A 154 20.43 -8.20 -8.95
C THR A 154 19.43 -9.32 -8.67
N GLY A 155 18.39 -9.44 -9.49
CA GLY A 155 17.33 -10.45 -9.36
C GLY A 155 16.41 -10.22 -8.16
N ILE A 156 16.34 -9.00 -7.60
CA ILE A 156 15.48 -8.68 -6.45
C ILE A 156 14.00 -8.89 -6.81
N THR A 157 13.60 -8.53 -8.02
CA THR A 157 12.24 -8.73 -8.52
C THR A 157 11.86 -10.20 -8.62
N ASP A 158 12.77 -11.04 -9.12
CA ASP A 158 12.55 -12.50 -9.24
C ASP A 158 12.39 -13.14 -7.85
N ARG A 159 13.20 -12.69 -6.87
CA ARG A 159 13.06 -13.16 -5.48
C ARG A 159 11.74 -12.76 -4.87
N LEU A 160 11.31 -11.52 -5.11
CA LEU A 160 10.00 -11.04 -4.64
C LEU A 160 8.86 -11.80 -5.32
N GLU A 161 8.94 -12.07 -6.62
CA GLU A 161 7.94 -12.87 -7.34
C GLU A 161 7.83 -14.28 -6.77
N ASN A 162 8.96 -14.91 -6.45
CA ASN A 162 8.97 -16.23 -5.83
C ASN A 162 8.32 -16.21 -4.43
N LEU A 163 8.61 -15.20 -3.62
CA LEU A 163 7.98 -15.01 -2.32
C LEU A 163 6.47 -14.82 -2.44
N ILE A 164 6.01 -13.92 -3.32
CA ILE A 164 4.59 -13.68 -3.59
C ILE A 164 3.89 -14.97 -4.01
N THR A 165 4.48 -15.71 -4.95
CA THR A 165 3.92 -16.96 -5.47
C THR A 165 3.82 -18.01 -4.36
N THR A 166 4.82 -18.10 -3.48
CA THR A 166 4.82 -19.04 -2.34
C THR A 166 3.72 -18.68 -1.33
N ILE A 167 3.53 -17.39 -1.01
CA ILE A 167 2.46 -16.94 -0.12
C ILE A 167 1.10 -17.27 -0.73
N LEU A 168 0.85 -16.86 -1.97
CA LEU A 168 -0.43 -17.10 -2.65
C LEU A 168 -0.77 -18.59 -2.79
N ALA A 169 0.24 -19.45 -2.96
CA ALA A 169 0.04 -20.90 -3.03
C ALA A 169 -0.39 -21.51 -1.69
N SER A 170 -0.10 -20.85 -0.58
CA SER A 170 -0.41 -21.28 0.79
C SER A 170 -1.69 -20.66 1.35
N MET A 171 -2.27 -19.65 0.67
CA MET A 171 -3.55 -19.02 1.00
C MET A 171 -4.68 -19.79 0.31
N ASP A 172 -5.58 -20.43 1.07
CA ASP A 172 -6.57 -21.34 0.56
C ASP A 172 -8.01 -20.77 0.45
N GLY A 173 -8.26 -19.64 1.13
CA GLY A 173 -9.54 -18.94 1.06
C GLY A 173 -9.76 -18.24 -0.29
N LYS A 174 -10.97 -18.34 -0.81
CA LYS A 174 -11.31 -17.75 -2.13
C LYS A 174 -11.26 -16.21 -2.14
N ASP A 175 -11.42 -15.59 -0.97
CA ASP A 175 -11.47 -14.15 -0.79
C ASP A 175 -10.20 -13.60 -0.12
N ASP A 176 -9.19 -14.47 0.13
CA ASP A 176 -7.92 -14.05 0.73
C ASP A 176 -7.15 -13.12 -0.21
N MET A 177 -6.44 -12.15 0.36
CA MET A 177 -5.71 -11.13 -0.40
C MET A 177 -4.29 -10.92 0.12
N LEU A 178 -3.33 -10.85 -0.78
CA LEU A 178 -1.96 -10.44 -0.51
C LEU A 178 -1.75 -8.99 -0.96
N TYR A 179 -1.43 -8.11 -0.03
CA TYR A 179 -1.01 -6.73 -0.32
C TYR A 179 0.51 -6.67 -0.32
N VAL A 180 1.10 -6.24 -1.43
CA VAL A 180 2.55 -6.05 -1.58
C VAL A 180 2.85 -4.58 -1.67
N SER A 181 3.66 -4.07 -0.75
CA SER A 181 3.95 -2.64 -0.69
C SER A 181 5.36 -2.29 -1.14
N THR A 182 5.49 -1.04 -1.58
CA THR A 182 6.78 -0.36 -1.73
C THR A 182 7.49 -0.23 -0.39
N ILE A 183 8.81 -0.01 -0.42
CA ILE A 183 9.60 0.34 0.76
C ILE A 183 9.78 1.86 0.85
N PRO A 184 9.87 2.44 2.05
CA PRO A 184 10.23 3.85 2.23
C PRO A 184 11.60 4.18 1.65
N ASP A 185 11.82 5.46 1.38
CA ASP A 185 13.17 5.97 1.13
C ASP A 185 14.07 5.83 2.36
N ILE A 186 15.37 5.84 2.12
CA ILE A 186 16.42 5.86 3.14
C ILE A 186 16.99 7.26 3.21
N ASN A 187 17.12 7.84 4.40
CA ASN A 187 17.92 9.05 4.56
C ASN A 187 19.40 8.69 4.41
N ILE A 188 19.88 8.74 3.18
CA ILE A 188 21.20 8.29 2.78
C ILE A 188 22.30 9.08 3.49
N ALA A 189 22.09 10.37 3.72
CA ALA A 189 23.04 11.21 4.44
C ALA A 189 23.27 10.77 5.90
N GLU A 190 22.26 10.19 6.51
CA GLU A 190 22.35 9.63 7.88
C GLU A 190 22.84 8.17 7.90
N ARG A 191 22.67 7.43 6.80
CA ARG A 191 22.92 5.97 6.74
C ARG A 191 23.90 5.51 5.67
N TYR A 192 24.71 6.38 5.10
CA TYR A 192 25.73 5.97 4.13
C TYR A 192 26.71 4.93 4.72
N ASP A 193 26.90 4.90 6.03
CA ASP A 193 27.74 3.95 6.74
C ASP A 193 27.18 2.50 6.74
N TRP A 194 25.88 2.32 6.54
CA TRP A 194 25.22 1.02 6.35
C TRP A 194 25.19 0.56 4.89
N LEU A 195 25.48 1.46 3.96
CA LEU A 195 25.37 1.28 2.51
C LEU A 195 26.76 1.06 1.86
N TRP A 196 27.77 0.64 2.63
CA TRP A 196 29.15 0.47 2.17
C TRP A 196 29.31 -0.48 0.99
N SER A 197 28.39 -1.41 0.79
CA SER A 197 28.39 -2.40 -0.30
C SER A 197 28.21 -1.79 -1.70
N TYR A 198 27.81 -0.51 -1.80
CA TYR A 198 27.70 0.21 -3.08
C TYR A 198 29.07 0.54 -3.71
N GLY A 199 30.15 0.43 -2.94
CA GLY A 199 31.50 0.58 -3.47
C GLY A 199 31.90 2.00 -3.87
N ILE A 200 31.07 2.99 -3.57
CA ILE A 200 31.31 4.43 -3.74
C ILE A 200 31.64 5.02 -2.36
N ASP A 201 32.67 5.83 -2.25
CA ASP A 201 32.96 6.57 -1.02
C ASP A 201 32.05 7.79 -0.95
N TYR A 202 31.09 7.79 -0.01
CA TYR A 202 30.14 8.88 0.21
C TYR A 202 30.87 10.23 0.45
N ASN A 203 31.98 10.23 1.20
CA ASN A 203 32.70 11.46 1.49
C ASN A 203 33.46 12.03 0.28
N ALA A 204 33.77 11.19 -0.71
CA ALA A 204 34.45 11.61 -1.94
C ALA A 204 33.45 11.99 -3.04
N ASP A 205 32.30 11.31 -3.13
CA ASP A 205 31.26 11.55 -4.12
C ASP A 205 29.85 11.33 -3.50
N PRO A 206 29.36 12.28 -2.70
CA PRO A 206 28.03 12.18 -2.06
C PRO A 206 26.88 12.08 -3.07
N GLU A 207 26.98 12.81 -4.18
CA GLU A 207 25.94 12.83 -5.22
C GLU A 207 25.88 11.50 -5.98
N GLY A 208 27.02 10.99 -6.44
CA GLY A 208 27.07 9.69 -7.12
C GLY A 208 26.61 8.55 -6.21
N PHE A 209 27.00 8.59 -4.93
CA PHE A 209 26.54 7.62 -3.94
C PHE A 209 25.00 7.68 -3.75
N THR A 210 24.47 8.88 -3.52
CA THR A 210 23.04 9.11 -3.33
C THR A 210 22.24 8.64 -4.54
N ASN A 211 22.67 9.02 -5.74
CA ASN A 211 22.00 8.62 -6.97
C ASN A 211 22.01 7.08 -7.18
N ALA A 212 23.09 6.39 -6.80
CA ALA A 212 23.16 4.95 -6.93
C ALA A 212 22.18 4.22 -5.98
N VAL A 213 22.09 4.67 -4.72
CA VAL A 213 21.18 4.09 -3.73
C VAL A 213 19.73 4.42 -4.04
N GLN A 214 19.42 5.70 -4.29
CA GLN A 214 18.06 6.14 -4.63
C GLN A 214 17.58 5.46 -5.91
N GLY A 215 18.42 5.39 -6.92
CA GLY A 215 18.09 4.67 -8.17
C GLY A 215 17.77 3.20 -7.94
N SER A 216 18.38 2.56 -6.94
CA SER A 216 18.05 1.18 -6.56
C SER A 216 16.69 1.07 -5.85
N ILE A 217 16.37 2.03 -4.96
CA ILE A 217 15.06 2.10 -4.28
C ILE A 217 13.96 2.34 -5.31
N ASP A 218 14.14 3.32 -6.19
CA ASP A 218 13.17 3.67 -7.23
C ASP A 218 12.92 2.50 -8.19
N ALA A 219 13.98 1.84 -8.64
CA ALA A 219 13.88 0.68 -9.52
C ALA A 219 13.12 -0.47 -8.85
N TYR A 220 13.41 -0.74 -7.56
CA TYR A 220 12.71 -1.78 -6.81
C TYR A 220 11.22 -1.43 -6.59
N ASN A 221 10.92 -0.23 -6.13
CA ASN A 221 9.54 0.22 -5.93
C ASN A 221 8.73 0.21 -7.22
N ASN A 222 9.33 0.56 -8.36
CA ASN A 222 8.70 0.45 -9.67
C ASN A 222 8.46 -1.02 -10.05
N SER A 223 9.44 -1.91 -9.79
CA SER A 223 9.28 -3.34 -10.09
C SER A 223 8.17 -4.00 -9.26
N ILE A 224 7.95 -3.58 -8.01
CA ILE A 224 6.81 -4.01 -7.19
C ILE A 224 5.50 -3.63 -7.88
N ARG A 225 5.37 -2.38 -8.33
CA ARG A 225 4.16 -1.88 -9.00
C ARG A 225 3.85 -2.67 -10.27
N GLU A 226 4.88 -2.89 -11.10
CA GLU A 226 4.74 -3.65 -12.34
C GLU A 226 4.39 -5.11 -12.09
N LEU A 227 5.07 -5.77 -11.15
CA LEU A 227 4.83 -7.17 -10.79
C LEU A 227 3.42 -7.38 -10.25
N VAL A 228 2.95 -6.50 -9.36
CA VAL A 228 1.58 -6.59 -8.83
C VAL A 228 0.55 -6.40 -9.96
N ALA A 229 0.77 -5.41 -10.84
CA ALA A 229 -0.13 -5.18 -11.98
C ALA A 229 -0.17 -6.39 -12.94
N GLU A 230 0.98 -7.03 -13.20
CA GLU A 230 1.05 -8.24 -14.02
C GLU A 230 0.27 -9.40 -13.38
N LYS A 231 0.44 -9.62 -12.08
CA LYS A 231 -0.26 -10.68 -11.35
C LYS A 231 -1.77 -10.43 -11.29
N GLN A 232 -2.18 -9.18 -11.08
CA GLN A 232 -3.60 -8.78 -11.16
C GLN A 232 -4.21 -9.07 -12.54
N ALA A 233 -3.46 -8.76 -13.61
CA ALA A 233 -3.91 -9.06 -14.98
C ALA A 233 -4.11 -10.56 -15.23
N LYS A 234 -3.41 -11.41 -14.48
CA LYS A 234 -3.59 -12.89 -14.49
C LYS A 234 -4.73 -13.36 -13.57
N GLY A 235 -5.40 -12.47 -12.86
CA GLY A 235 -6.46 -12.80 -11.90
C GLY A 235 -5.92 -13.32 -10.56
N GLU A 236 -4.64 -13.13 -10.25
CA GLU A 236 -4.08 -13.50 -8.96
C GLU A 236 -4.58 -12.52 -7.86
N ARG A 237 -4.78 -13.03 -6.65
CA ARG A 237 -5.34 -12.28 -5.51
C ARG A 237 -4.26 -11.45 -4.82
N VAL A 238 -3.76 -10.47 -5.51
CA VAL A 238 -2.72 -9.56 -5.06
C VAL A 238 -3.15 -8.11 -5.23
N ALA A 239 -2.76 -7.22 -4.30
CA ALA A 239 -3.04 -5.79 -4.35
C ALA A 239 -1.77 -4.99 -4.07
N PHE A 240 -1.73 -3.76 -4.54
CA PHE A 240 -0.61 -2.86 -4.39
C PHE A 240 -0.79 -1.93 -3.18
N GLY A 241 0.28 -1.74 -2.39
CA GLY A 241 0.38 -0.74 -1.34
C GLY A 241 1.52 0.24 -1.62
N ASP A 242 1.31 1.54 -1.46
CA ASP A 242 2.32 2.57 -1.72
C ASP A 242 2.80 3.23 -0.43
N ILE A 243 3.56 2.49 0.36
CA ILE A 243 4.16 3.00 1.61
C ILE A 243 5.26 4.03 1.33
N HIS A 244 5.93 3.94 0.19
CA HIS A 244 6.94 4.92 -0.22
C HIS A 244 6.38 6.36 -0.26
N SER A 245 5.17 6.55 -0.75
CA SER A 245 4.53 7.87 -0.83
C SER A 245 4.07 8.43 0.51
N VAL A 246 4.12 7.64 1.59
CA VAL A 246 3.54 7.98 2.89
C VAL A 246 4.59 8.46 3.89
N VAL A 247 5.81 7.93 3.80
CA VAL A 247 6.90 8.16 4.76
C VAL A 247 7.92 9.14 4.17
N ASP A 248 8.08 10.30 4.79
CA ASP A 248 9.10 11.28 4.42
C ASP A 248 10.43 10.92 5.09
N GLN A 249 11.46 10.64 4.29
CA GLN A 249 12.79 10.27 4.78
C GLN A 249 13.45 11.32 5.67
N ASN A 250 13.04 12.60 5.59
CA ASN A 250 13.67 13.69 6.35
C ASN A 250 13.03 13.92 7.72
N THR A 251 11.75 13.52 7.90
CA THR A 251 10.98 13.85 9.12
C THR A 251 10.44 12.61 9.83
N ASP A 252 10.23 11.52 9.12
CA ASP A 252 9.49 10.37 9.62
C ASP A 252 10.37 9.17 9.97
N LEU A 253 11.70 9.31 9.82
CA LEU A 253 12.65 8.26 10.19
C LEU A 253 13.32 8.57 11.53
N TYR A 254 13.60 7.51 12.32
CA TYR A 254 14.30 7.60 13.59
C TYR A 254 15.82 7.60 13.41
N ASP A 255 16.30 6.77 12.51
CA ASP A 255 17.73 6.50 12.31
C ASP A 255 18.13 6.51 10.81
N GLY A 256 17.32 7.13 9.99
CA GLY A 256 17.52 7.21 8.53
C GLY A 256 17.03 6.00 7.76
N VAL A 257 16.56 4.93 8.43
CA VAL A 257 15.96 3.73 7.80
C VAL A 257 14.61 3.39 8.41
N HIS A 258 14.55 3.32 9.73
CA HIS A 258 13.35 2.86 10.44
C HIS A 258 12.44 4.05 10.76
N PRO A 259 11.13 3.93 10.50
CA PRO A 259 10.18 4.98 10.85
C PRO A 259 10.20 5.31 12.34
N ASN A 260 10.03 6.59 12.67
CA ASN A 260 9.72 7.05 14.00
C ASN A 260 8.22 6.90 14.30
N GLU A 261 7.75 7.37 15.48
CA GLU A 261 6.33 7.27 15.84
C GLU A 261 5.40 7.88 14.77
N ALA A 262 5.76 9.06 14.23
CA ALA A 262 4.94 9.73 13.21
C ALA A 262 4.94 8.97 11.88
N GLY A 263 6.07 8.43 11.45
CA GLY A 263 6.18 7.60 10.26
C GLY A 263 5.35 6.32 10.39
N TYR A 264 5.44 5.64 11.53
CA TYR A 264 4.62 4.45 11.79
C TYR A 264 3.12 4.75 11.89
N GLU A 265 2.74 5.90 12.46
CA GLU A 265 1.35 6.33 12.50
C GLU A 265 0.80 6.52 11.07
N LYS A 266 1.52 7.23 10.21
CA LYS A 266 1.15 7.41 8.80
C LYS A 266 0.99 6.07 8.08
N MET A 267 1.93 5.13 8.27
CA MET A 267 1.85 3.80 7.68
C MET A 267 0.62 3.03 8.17
N GLY A 268 0.32 3.06 9.48
CA GLY A 268 -0.83 2.37 10.06
C GLY A 268 -2.15 2.92 9.53
N MET A 269 -2.29 4.26 9.47
CA MET A 269 -3.44 4.93 8.89
C MET A 269 -3.62 4.60 7.39
N TYR A 270 -2.52 4.59 6.64
CA TYR A 270 -2.53 4.20 5.23
C TYR A 270 -3.08 2.78 5.04
N TRP A 271 -2.54 1.81 5.78
CA TRP A 271 -2.98 0.42 5.70
C TRP A 271 -4.46 0.26 6.09
N ALA A 272 -4.90 0.91 7.17
CA ALA A 272 -6.29 0.86 7.59
C ALA A 272 -7.24 1.41 6.51
N ASN A 273 -6.90 2.55 5.91
CA ASN A 273 -7.68 3.15 4.84
C ASN A 273 -7.69 2.29 3.56
N LEU A 274 -6.55 1.71 3.19
CA LEU A 274 -6.46 0.81 2.04
C LEU A 274 -7.35 -0.42 2.25
N LEU A 275 -7.24 -1.08 3.40
CA LEU A 275 -8.07 -2.25 3.73
C LEU A 275 -9.55 -1.92 3.80
N ASN A 276 -9.92 -0.79 4.41
CA ASN A 276 -11.31 -0.33 4.46
C ASN A 276 -11.89 -0.16 3.05
N THR A 277 -11.12 0.40 2.12
CA THR A 277 -11.61 0.70 0.77
C THR A 277 -11.60 -0.47 -0.20
N THR A 278 -10.72 -1.44 0.02
CA THR A 278 -10.46 -2.50 -0.97
C THR A 278 -10.86 -3.90 -0.50
N TYR A 279 -11.02 -4.10 0.80
CA TYR A 279 -11.30 -5.41 1.39
C TYR A 279 -12.48 -5.42 2.37
N LEU A 280 -12.41 -4.63 3.44
CA LEU A 280 -13.29 -4.76 4.60
C LEU A 280 -14.72 -4.28 4.37
N ASN A 281 -14.95 -3.32 3.49
CA ASN A 281 -16.30 -2.80 3.18
C ASN A 281 -17.12 -3.69 2.24
N GLY A 282 -16.71 -4.95 2.01
CA GLY A 282 -17.35 -5.91 1.12
C GLY A 282 -17.08 -5.69 -0.37
N ASN A 283 -16.18 -4.77 -0.72
CA ASN A 283 -15.75 -4.51 -2.09
C ASN A 283 -14.45 -5.24 -2.42
N VAL A 284 -14.35 -6.54 -2.09
CA VAL A 284 -13.22 -7.35 -2.55
C VAL A 284 -13.22 -7.34 -4.07
N THR A 285 -12.36 -6.52 -4.66
CA THR A 285 -12.20 -6.47 -6.11
C THR A 285 -11.08 -7.44 -6.48
N ILE A 286 -11.45 -8.69 -6.70
CA ILE A 286 -10.54 -9.65 -7.35
C ILE A 286 -10.44 -9.22 -8.81
N PRO A 287 -9.25 -8.94 -9.34
CA PRO A 287 -9.09 -8.59 -10.74
C PRO A 287 -9.57 -9.74 -11.63
N GLU A 288 -10.49 -9.46 -12.56
CA GLU A 288 -10.85 -10.44 -13.58
C GLU A 288 -9.66 -10.59 -14.55
N PRO A 289 -9.29 -11.82 -14.94
CA PRO A 289 -8.24 -12.05 -15.93
C PRO A 289 -8.56 -11.30 -17.21
N THR A 290 -7.64 -10.49 -17.70
CA THR A 290 -7.79 -9.86 -19.01
C THR A 290 -7.80 -10.95 -20.06
N GLN A 291 -8.94 -11.13 -20.74
CA GLN A 291 -9.02 -12.04 -21.89
C GLN A 291 -8.04 -11.53 -22.96
N ASP A 292 -6.99 -12.31 -23.17
CA ASP A 292 -6.07 -12.11 -24.28
C ASP A 292 -6.86 -12.27 -25.60
N SER A 293 -7.08 -11.14 -26.29
CA SER A 293 -7.77 -11.12 -27.59
C SER A 293 -6.82 -11.52 -28.72
N SER A 294 -6.06 -12.58 -28.53
CA SER A 294 -5.19 -13.16 -29.55
C SER A 294 -5.62 -14.57 -29.96
N GLU A 295 -6.82 -14.68 -30.56
CA GLU A 295 -7.11 -15.80 -31.47
C GLU A 295 -8.04 -15.30 -32.57
N ASN A 296 -7.44 -14.79 -33.63
CA ASN A 296 -7.89 -14.95 -35.02
C ASN A 296 -6.88 -14.36 -36.01
N VAL A 297 -5.80 -15.07 -36.26
CA VAL A 297 -5.03 -14.89 -37.49
C VAL A 297 -5.32 -16.10 -38.37
N THR A 298 -6.27 -15.92 -39.28
CA THR A 298 -6.46 -16.81 -40.40
C THR A 298 -5.22 -16.80 -41.28
N GLU A 299 -4.59 -17.93 -41.39
CA GLU A 299 -3.53 -18.23 -42.35
C GLU A 299 -4.00 -17.92 -43.79
N SER A 300 -3.39 -16.99 -44.45
CA SER A 300 -3.38 -16.86 -45.89
C SER A 300 -1.94 -16.85 -46.38
N THR A 301 -1.48 -18.01 -46.80
CA THR A 301 -0.27 -18.20 -47.60
C THR A 301 -0.37 -17.43 -48.90
N GLN A 302 0.56 -16.51 -49.16
CA GLN A 302 1.00 -16.23 -50.54
C GLN A 302 2.50 -15.88 -50.51
N ASP A 303 3.18 -16.76 -51.19
CA ASP A 303 4.56 -16.79 -51.63
C ASP A 303 4.86 -15.60 -52.58
N SER A 304 5.95 -14.88 -52.37
CA SER A 304 6.70 -14.19 -53.43
C SER A 304 8.09 -13.78 -52.91
N SER A 305 9.05 -14.50 -53.43
CA SER A 305 10.47 -14.19 -53.40
C SER A 305 10.80 -12.89 -54.16
N GLU A 306 11.80 -12.19 -53.75
CA GLU A 306 12.98 -11.65 -54.47
C GLU A 306 13.52 -10.36 -53.83
N ASN A 307 14.70 -10.40 -53.37
CA ASN A 307 15.98 -9.94 -53.88
C ASN A 307 16.59 -8.67 -53.23
N MET A 308 17.76 -8.92 -52.68
CA MET A 308 18.91 -8.08 -52.28
C MET A 308 18.99 -6.66 -52.89
N THR A 309 19.44 -5.69 -52.07
CA THR A 309 20.73 -5.05 -52.32
C THR A 309 21.24 -4.25 -51.11
N GLU A 310 22.49 -4.47 -50.80
CA GLU A 310 23.40 -3.71 -49.93
C GLU A 310 23.60 -2.26 -50.42
N SER A 311 23.71 -1.30 -49.49
CA SER A 311 24.67 -0.21 -49.68
C SER A 311 25.05 0.44 -48.34
N THR A 312 26.29 0.24 -47.99
CA THR A 312 27.09 1.03 -47.04
C THR A 312 27.35 2.42 -47.62
N GLN A 313 27.25 3.46 -46.78
CA GLN A 313 28.19 4.58 -46.87
C GLN A 313 28.25 5.40 -45.58
N ASP A 314 29.43 5.44 -45.09
CA ASP A 314 30.12 6.23 -44.11
C ASP A 314 30.15 7.74 -44.50
N SER A 315 30.05 8.65 -43.51
CA SER A 315 30.74 9.95 -43.57
C SER A 315 30.68 10.66 -42.20
N SER A 316 31.85 10.82 -41.70
CA SER A 316 32.34 11.60 -40.58
C SER A 316 32.26 13.13 -40.75
N GLU A 317 32.51 13.82 -39.61
CA GLU A 317 33.01 15.19 -39.39
C GLU A 317 31.95 16.31 -39.37
N ASN A 318 31.92 17.28 -38.44
CA ASN A 318 33.02 18.02 -37.80
C ASN A 318 32.54 18.88 -36.62
N VAL A 319 33.47 19.11 -35.72
CA VAL A 319 33.55 20.01 -34.56
C VAL A 319 33.30 21.49 -34.90
N THR A 320 32.67 22.26 -34.04
CA THR A 320 33.14 23.60 -33.68
C THR A 320 32.76 24.04 -32.27
N GLU A 321 33.77 24.35 -31.50
CA GLU A 321 33.85 25.07 -30.25
C GLU A 321 33.40 26.55 -30.40
N SER A 322 32.74 27.12 -29.37
CA SER A 322 32.97 28.52 -29.01
C SER A 322 32.67 28.77 -27.53
N THR A 323 33.73 28.98 -26.82
CA THR A 323 33.82 29.62 -25.49
C THR A 323 33.45 31.10 -25.60
N GLN A 324 32.69 31.62 -24.61
CA GLN A 324 32.94 32.97 -24.11
C GLN A 324 32.53 33.10 -22.63
N ASP A 325 33.53 33.44 -21.90
CA ASP A 325 33.67 33.85 -20.52
C ASP A 325 33.09 35.26 -20.30
N SER A 326 32.45 35.53 -19.14
CA SER A 326 32.39 36.84 -18.51
C SER A 326 32.04 36.70 -17.04
N SER A 327 33.04 36.87 -16.24
CA SER A 327 33.01 37.17 -14.81
C SER A 327 32.57 38.63 -14.55
N GLU A 328 31.84 38.87 -13.44
CA GLU A 328 32.02 39.99 -12.51
C GLU A 328 31.00 39.85 -11.36
N ASN A 329 31.43 39.59 -10.21
CA ASN A 329 31.88 40.30 -9.01
C ASN A 329 30.77 40.81 -8.07
N VAL A 330 30.66 40.10 -6.96
CA VAL A 330 30.47 40.40 -5.54
C VAL A 330 29.99 41.82 -5.14
N THR A 331 28.92 41.86 -4.33
CA THR A 331 28.97 42.58 -3.03
C THR A 331 27.93 42.01 -2.05
N GLU A 332 28.41 41.70 -0.88
CA GLU A 332 27.78 41.33 0.35
C GLU A 332 26.92 42.48 0.93
N SER A 333 25.69 42.21 1.35
CA SER A 333 25.12 42.93 2.50
C SER A 333 24.00 42.09 3.15
N THR A 334 24.27 41.68 4.38
CA THR A 334 23.35 41.13 5.36
C THR A 334 22.21 42.07 5.68
N GLN A 335 20.96 41.57 5.56
CA GLN A 335 19.88 41.96 6.48
C GLN A 335 18.84 40.83 6.54
N GLU A 336 18.72 40.23 7.73
CA GLU A 336 17.59 39.38 8.10
C GLU A 336 16.30 40.21 8.03
N SER A 337 15.38 39.76 7.20
CA SER A 337 13.96 40.01 7.37
C SER A 337 13.25 38.73 7.00
N SER A 338 12.57 38.14 7.97
CA SER A 338 11.61 37.03 7.76
C SER A 338 10.47 37.54 6.88
N GLU A 339 10.60 37.38 5.59
CA GLU A 339 9.48 37.43 4.66
C GLU A 339 8.89 36.03 4.54
N GLU A 340 7.66 35.88 5.04
CA GLU A 340 6.79 34.76 4.63
C GLU A 340 6.75 34.75 3.10
N VAL A 341 7.28 33.69 2.49
CA VAL A 341 7.13 33.43 1.06
C VAL A 341 5.62 33.22 0.83
N PRO A 342 4.93 34.05 0.02
CA PRO A 342 3.52 33.83 -0.25
C PRO A 342 3.37 32.48 -0.94
N VAL A 343 2.64 31.56 -0.29
CA VAL A 343 2.19 30.32 -0.91
C VAL A 343 1.42 30.71 -2.16
N PRO A 344 1.78 30.22 -3.36
CA PRO A 344 1.03 30.56 -4.58
C PRO A 344 -0.42 30.18 -4.37
N ALA A 345 -1.34 31.11 -4.60
CA ALA A 345 -2.77 30.88 -4.50
C ALA A 345 -3.16 29.83 -5.55
N PHE A 346 -3.40 28.62 -5.13
CA PHE A 346 -3.90 27.55 -5.98
C PHE A 346 -5.42 27.39 -5.80
N ILE A 347 -6.10 26.89 -6.81
CA ILE A 347 -7.53 26.61 -6.78
C ILE A 347 -7.69 25.11 -6.43
N LYS A 348 -8.37 24.80 -5.33
CA LYS A 348 -8.69 23.43 -4.96
C LYS A 348 -9.42 22.73 -6.10
N GLY A 349 -8.87 21.60 -6.56
CA GLY A 349 -9.39 20.83 -7.67
C GLY A 349 -8.90 21.22 -9.06
N ASP A 350 -8.15 22.32 -9.20
CA ASP A 350 -7.46 22.70 -10.46
C ASP A 350 -6.08 22.04 -10.51
N ILE A 351 -6.06 20.78 -10.90
CA ILE A 351 -4.86 19.94 -10.92
C ILE A 351 -4.02 20.21 -12.15
N SER A 352 -4.68 20.60 -13.24
CA SER A 352 -4.04 21.01 -14.48
C SER A 352 -3.40 22.40 -14.40
N LEU A 353 -3.69 23.16 -13.35
CA LEU A 353 -3.23 24.52 -13.08
C LEU A 353 -3.60 25.51 -14.22
N ASN A 354 -4.75 25.27 -14.87
CA ASN A 354 -5.26 26.11 -15.96
C ASN A 354 -6.23 27.21 -15.47
N GLY A 355 -6.55 27.26 -14.18
CA GLY A 355 -7.44 28.21 -13.54
C GLY A 355 -8.92 27.81 -13.53
N ILE A 356 -9.25 26.58 -13.99
CA ILE A 356 -10.62 26.07 -14.09
C ILE A 356 -10.66 24.65 -13.55
N VAL A 357 -11.65 24.34 -12.70
CA VAL A 357 -11.89 22.97 -12.23
C VAL A 357 -12.88 22.28 -13.18
N ASP A 358 -12.39 21.37 -14.02
CA ASP A 358 -13.18 20.72 -15.06
C ASP A 358 -12.83 19.22 -15.26
N LEU A 359 -13.29 18.63 -16.37
CA LEU A 359 -13.04 17.23 -16.69
C LEU A 359 -11.55 16.92 -16.89
N GLN A 360 -10.74 17.90 -17.29
CA GLN A 360 -9.30 17.71 -17.50
C GLN A 360 -8.59 17.38 -16.18
N ASP A 361 -9.01 18.01 -15.07
CA ASP A 361 -8.48 17.75 -13.74
C ASP A 361 -8.84 16.36 -13.25
N ILE A 362 -10.08 15.91 -13.50
CA ILE A 362 -10.51 14.54 -13.19
C ILE A 362 -9.63 13.52 -13.92
N ILE A 363 -9.36 13.74 -15.21
CA ILE A 363 -8.53 12.85 -16.03
C ILE A 363 -7.08 12.86 -15.52
N LEU A 364 -6.55 14.02 -15.13
CA LEU A 364 -5.18 14.16 -14.64
C LEU A 364 -5.03 13.49 -13.28
N LEU A 365 -5.98 13.72 -12.34
CA LEU A 365 -5.97 13.02 -11.06
C LEU A 365 -6.10 11.51 -11.23
N GLN A 366 -6.98 11.04 -12.11
CA GLN A 366 -7.10 9.62 -12.41
C GLN A 366 -5.78 9.02 -12.90
N LYS A 367 -5.10 9.68 -13.84
CA LYS A 367 -3.81 9.22 -14.35
C LYS A 367 -2.74 9.21 -13.26
N TYR A 368 -2.72 10.22 -12.38
CA TYR A 368 -1.83 10.28 -11.24
C TYR A 368 -2.07 9.10 -10.29
N LEU A 369 -3.31 8.86 -9.88
CA LEU A 369 -3.68 7.78 -8.96
C LEU A 369 -3.38 6.37 -9.50
N ILE A 370 -3.35 6.18 -10.83
CA ILE A 370 -2.95 4.92 -11.46
C ILE A 370 -1.48 4.92 -11.92
N GLY A 371 -0.67 5.90 -11.48
CA GLY A 371 0.76 5.98 -11.77
C GLY A 371 1.13 6.25 -13.23
N LYS A 372 0.21 6.78 -14.04
CA LYS A 372 0.45 7.10 -15.47
C LYS A 372 0.81 8.56 -15.74
N GLU A 373 0.81 9.39 -14.72
CA GLU A 373 1.14 10.81 -14.82
C GLU A 373 1.77 11.27 -13.51
N HIS A 374 2.69 12.23 -13.60
CA HIS A 374 3.27 12.92 -12.44
C HIS A 374 2.67 14.31 -12.33
N ILE A 375 2.36 14.74 -11.12
CA ILE A 375 1.91 16.09 -10.83
C ILE A 375 2.96 16.81 -9.98
N ASN A 376 3.10 18.12 -10.15
CA ASN A 376 4.01 18.92 -9.32
C ASN A 376 3.38 19.23 -7.95
N GLU A 377 4.17 19.81 -7.05
CA GLU A 377 3.75 20.12 -5.68
C GLU A 377 2.46 20.98 -5.63
N THR A 378 2.33 21.99 -6.49
CA THR A 378 1.12 22.85 -6.54
C THR A 378 -0.11 22.04 -6.98
N ALA A 379 0.04 21.19 -7.99
CA ALA A 379 -1.02 20.30 -8.44
C ALA A 379 -1.37 19.23 -7.39
N PHE A 380 -0.39 18.74 -6.63
CA PHE A 380 -0.62 17.84 -5.50
C PHE A 380 -1.46 18.51 -4.42
N LEU A 381 -1.09 19.73 -3.99
CA LEU A 381 -1.87 20.52 -3.03
C LEU A 381 -3.29 20.84 -3.54
N SER A 382 -3.45 21.06 -4.87
CA SER A 382 -4.76 21.26 -5.51
C SER A 382 -5.59 19.96 -5.55
N SER A 383 -4.94 18.80 -5.53
CA SER A 383 -5.56 17.47 -5.63
C SER A 383 -6.10 16.96 -4.30
N ASP A 384 -5.54 17.38 -3.18
CA ASP A 384 -6.02 17.05 -1.85
C ASP A 384 -7.28 17.87 -1.53
N ILE A 385 -8.43 17.35 -1.94
CA ILE A 385 -9.71 18.09 -1.90
C ILE A 385 -10.28 18.17 -0.48
N ASN A 386 -9.99 17.18 0.36
CA ASN A 386 -10.52 17.08 1.73
C ASN A 386 -9.55 17.62 2.79
N ASP A 387 -8.35 18.10 2.40
CA ASP A 387 -7.31 18.63 3.28
C ASP A 387 -6.80 17.60 4.31
N ASP A 388 -6.78 16.31 3.96
CA ASP A 388 -6.26 15.26 4.85
C ASP A 388 -4.75 14.98 4.64
N GLY A 389 -4.11 15.66 3.71
CA GLY A 389 -2.69 15.54 3.36
C GLY A 389 -2.37 14.35 2.46
N ILE A 390 -3.38 13.61 1.99
CA ILE A 390 -3.21 12.40 1.18
C ILE A 390 -4.06 12.49 -0.08
N VAL A 391 -3.45 12.53 -1.25
CA VAL A 391 -4.17 12.49 -2.53
C VAL A 391 -4.53 11.06 -2.89
N ASN A 392 -5.83 10.72 -2.83
CA ASN A 392 -6.35 9.37 -3.02
C ASN A 392 -7.69 9.31 -3.75
N ILE A 393 -8.35 8.15 -3.73
CA ILE A 393 -9.63 7.94 -4.41
C ILE A 393 -10.77 8.82 -3.83
N TYR A 394 -10.70 9.23 -2.56
CA TYR A 394 -11.69 10.11 -1.96
C TYR A 394 -11.65 11.50 -2.60
N ASP A 395 -10.44 12.04 -2.84
CA ASP A 395 -10.27 13.31 -3.55
C ASP A 395 -10.81 13.24 -4.96
N PHE A 396 -10.57 12.11 -5.64
CA PHE A 396 -11.11 11.86 -6.96
C PHE A 396 -12.65 11.86 -6.96
N VAL A 397 -13.29 11.26 -5.97
CA VAL A 397 -14.75 11.29 -5.81
C VAL A 397 -15.25 12.71 -5.49
N LEU A 398 -14.54 13.44 -4.62
CA LEU A 398 -14.87 14.81 -4.28
C LEU A 398 -14.70 15.74 -5.49
N LEU A 399 -13.61 15.60 -6.24
CA LEU A 399 -13.37 16.34 -7.48
C LEU A 399 -14.49 16.09 -8.51
N LYS A 400 -14.87 14.83 -8.72
CA LYS A 400 -16.03 14.50 -9.57
C LYS A 400 -17.30 15.21 -9.12
N LYS A 401 -17.57 15.26 -7.82
CA LYS A 401 -18.73 15.97 -7.26
C LYS A 401 -18.65 17.49 -7.48
N MET A 402 -17.44 18.06 -7.38
CA MET A 402 -17.21 19.49 -7.64
C MET A 402 -17.50 19.83 -9.11
N VAL A 403 -16.92 19.08 -10.05
CA VAL A 403 -17.13 19.30 -11.50
C VAL A 403 -18.59 19.12 -11.91
N LEU A 404 -19.29 18.11 -11.38
CA LEU A 404 -20.71 17.90 -11.66
C LEU A 404 -21.61 19.02 -11.09
N LYS A 405 -21.23 19.65 -9.97
CA LYS A 405 -21.98 20.79 -9.41
C LYS A 405 -21.75 22.09 -10.17
N SER A 406 -20.57 22.27 -10.76
CA SER A 406 -20.27 23.48 -11.57
C SER A 406 -20.88 23.42 -12.97
N SER A 407 -21.34 22.23 -13.41
CA SER A 407 -21.96 22.02 -14.73
C SER A 407 -23.49 22.18 -14.74
N ASN A 408 -24.09 22.45 -13.57
CA ASN A 408 -25.52 22.75 -13.39
C ASN A 408 -25.74 24.22 -12.99
#